data_f8007272db5472626867eca256e2c4ab
#
_entry.id   f8007272db5472626867eca256e2c4ab
#
_cell.length_a   1.000
_cell.length_b   1.000
_cell.length_c   1.000
_cell.angle_alpha   90.00
_cell.angle_beta   90.00
_cell.angle_gamma   90.00
#
_symmetry.space_group_name_H-M   'P 1'
#
loop_
_entity.id
_entity.type
_entity.pdbx_description
1 polymer ?
#
loop_
_entity_poly.entity_id
_entity_poly.type
_entity_poly.pdbx_seq_one_letter_code
_entity_poly.pdbx_strand_id
1 'polypeptide(L)'
;MRQRLGTGVVISFAVMILSISCKGKSEEQVRINQLGYRPGDVKVAVFMGKDRNDLKSFRHVDAETGRVVLEKNETVKTVPLEPFTSCYRLSFTEVKKEGLYRIEAGKAVSPDFRIADDVYEGTADFLLTYMRQQRCGFNPWLNDSCHV
;
A
#
# COMPACT_ATOMS: atom_id res chain seq x y z
N MET A 1 -34.46 -0.68 -57.62
CA MET A 1 -34.69 -0.99 -56.19
C MET A 1 -33.37 -1.22 -55.49
N ARG A 2 -32.85 -0.20 -54.79
CA ARG A 2 -31.57 -0.30 -54.03
C ARG A 2 -31.96 -0.31 -52.56
N GLN A 3 -31.80 -1.42 -51.89
CA GLN A 3 -31.96 -1.55 -50.44
C GLN A 3 -30.73 -0.90 -49.75
N ARG A 4 -31.03 0.07 -48.90
CA ARG A 4 -30.06 0.59 -47.93
C ARG A 4 -30.13 -0.29 -46.67
N LEU A 5 -29.18 -1.17 -46.48
CA LEU A 5 -28.96 -1.89 -45.23
C LEU A 5 -27.97 -1.04 -44.35
N GLY A 6 -28.43 -0.43 -43.30
CA GLY A 6 -28.19 -0.87 -41.93
C GLY A 6 -27.00 -0.19 -41.31
N THR A 7 -27.02 1.19 -41.19
CA THR A 7 -26.00 1.93 -40.37
C THR A 7 -26.33 1.88 -38.86
N GLY A 8 -27.38 1.16 -38.46
CA GLY A 8 -27.87 1.15 -37.07
C GLY A 8 -27.21 0.09 -36.13
N VAL A 9 -26.48 -0.87 -36.66
CA VAL A 9 -25.94 -2.01 -35.84
C VAL A 9 -24.57 -1.71 -35.28
N VAL A 10 -23.81 -0.81 -35.87
CA VAL A 10 -22.42 -0.51 -35.45
C VAL A 10 -22.35 0.38 -34.22
N ILE A 11 -23.37 1.18 -33.95
CA ILE A 11 -23.39 2.11 -32.80
C ILE A 11 -23.73 1.40 -31.48
N SER A 12 -24.45 0.26 -31.54
CA SER A 12 -24.85 -0.48 -30.32
C SER A 12 -23.68 -1.28 -29.69
N PHE A 13 -22.62 -1.56 -30.44
CA PHE A 13 -21.46 -2.33 -29.93
C PHE A 13 -20.39 -1.45 -29.28
N ALA A 14 -20.37 -0.16 -29.57
CA ALA A 14 -19.38 0.78 -29.00
C ALA A 14 -19.74 1.27 -27.59
N VAL A 15 -20.98 1.14 -27.14
CA VAL A 15 -21.43 1.58 -25.80
C VAL A 15 -21.19 0.53 -24.71
N MET A 16 -20.89 -0.70 -25.08
CA MET A 16 -20.76 -1.82 -24.14
C MET A 16 -19.34 -1.99 -23.55
N ILE A 17 -18.36 -1.16 -23.95
CA ILE A 17 -16.95 -1.29 -23.48
C ILE A 17 -16.58 -0.27 -22.38
N LEU A 18 -17.50 0.60 -21.96
CA LEU A 18 -17.24 1.56 -20.87
C LEU A 18 -17.79 1.11 -19.50
N SER A 19 -17.90 -0.16 -19.24
CA SER A 19 -17.96 -0.66 -17.86
C SER A 19 -16.53 -0.64 -17.28
N ILE A 20 -16.02 0.55 -17.02
CA ILE A 20 -14.87 0.73 -16.14
C ILE A 20 -15.28 0.14 -14.80
N SER A 21 -14.84 -1.07 -14.56
CA SER A 21 -14.99 -1.75 -13.27
C SER A 21 -14.33 -0.85 -12.22
N CYS A 22 -15.14 -0.05 -11.54
CA CYS A 22 -14.76 0.51 -10.25
C CYS A 22 -14.51 -0.69 -9.34
N LYS A 23 -13.25 -1.14 -9.22
CA LYS A 23 -12.86 -2.10 -8.20
C LYS A 23 -13.28 -1.47 -6.88
N GLY A 24 -14.34 -1.98 -6.27
CA GLY A 24 -14.77 -1.57 -4.96
C GLY A 24 -13.56 -1.59 -4.05
N LYS A 25 -13.34 -0.50 -3.30
CA LYS A 25 -12.22 -0.36 -2.38
C LYS A 25 -12.26 -1.58 -1.46
N SER A 26 -11.22 -2.41 -1.48
CA SER A 26 -11.15 -3.58 -0.60
C SER A 26 -11.35 -3.13 0.84
N GLU A 27 -12.21 -3.82 1.56
CA GLU A 27 -12.43 -3.60 3.00
C GLU A 27 -11.28 -4.15 3.85
N GLU A 28 -10.32 -4.78 3.20
CA GLU A 28 -9.08 -5.30 3.76
C GLU A 28 -7.92 -4.39 3.39
N GLN A 29 -7.00 -4.16 4.31
CA GLN A 29 -5.82 -3.31 4.12
C GLN A 29 -4.60 -3.95 4.77
N VAL A 30 -3.44 -3.75 4.15
CA VAL A 30 -2.13 -4.04 4.76
C VAL A 30 -1.40 -2.72 4.98
N ARG A 31 -1.03 -2.46 6.22
CA ARG A 31 -0.23 -1.29 6.61
C ARG A 31 1.21 -1.71 6.85
N ILE A 32 2.13 -0.90 6.36
CA ILE A 32 3.56 -1.16 6.39
C ILE A 32 4.33 0.15 6.57
N ASN A 33 5.55 0.08 7.06
CA ASN A 33 6.45 1.22 7.03
C ASN A 33 6.83 1.53 5.57
N GLN A 34 6.35 2.65 5.05
CA GLN A 34 6.57 3.06 3.66
C GLN A 34 7.98 3.59 3.40
N LEU A 35 8.71 4.00 4.44
CA LEU A 35 10.14 4.32 4.31
C LEU A 35 10.95 3.07 3.96
N GLY A 36 10.51 1.90 4.44
CA GLY A 36 11.19 0.64 4.27
C GLY A 36 11.85 0.14 5.54
N TYR A 37 12.72 -0.84 5.41
CA TYR A 37 13.41 -1.51 6.51
C TYR A 37 14.88 -1.77 6.16
N ARG A 38 15.74 -1.74 7.15
CA ARG A 38 17.09 -2.28 6.97
C ARG A 38 17.07 -3.81 7.00
N PRO A 39 18.04 -4.49 6.39
CA PRO A 39 18.12 -5.95 6.38
C PRO A 39 18.05 -6.58 7.77
N GLY A 40 18.67 -5.93 8.78
CA GLY A 40 18.73 -6.40 10.17
C GLY A 40 17.53 -6.02 11.05
N ASP A 41 16.62 -5.17 10.58
CA ASP A 41 15.50 -4.68 11.38
C ASP A 41 14.45 -5.75 11.64
N VAL A 42 13.68 -5.56 12.72
CA VAL A 42 12.41 -6.27 12.93
C VAL A 42 11.39 -5.75 11.94
N LYS A 43 10.88 -6.64 11.09
CA LYS A 43 9.96 -6.29 10.00
C LYS A 43 8.57 -6.85 10.26
N VAL A 44 7.61 -5.95 10.41
CA VAL A 44 6.22 -6.31 10.69
C VAL A 44 5.30 -5.45 9.83
N ALA A 45 4.34 -6.10 9.17
CA ALA A 45 3.17 -5.46 8.59
C ALA A 45 1.93 -5.72 9.46
N VAL A 46 0.89 -4.91 9.28
CA VAL A 46 -0.39 -5.08 9.96
C VAL A 46 -1.49 -5.25 8.90
N PHE A 47 -2.13 -6.40 8.92
CA PHE A 47 -3.37 -6.63 8.18
C PHE A 47 -4.56 -6.16 9.01
N MET A 48 -5.50 -5.48 8.36
CA MET A 48 -6.74 -5.01 8.93
C MET A 48 -7.89 -5.30 7.99
N GLY A 49 -8.96 -5.93 8.50
CA GLY A 49 -10.19 -6.22 7.78
C GLY A 49 -11.40 -5.73 8.53
N LYS A 50 -12.41 -5.22 7.81
CA LYS A 50 -13.69 -4.84 8.43
C LYS A 50 -14.55 -6.06 8.75
N ASP A 51 -14.40 -7.13 8.00
CA ASP A 51 -15.08 -8.39 8.27
C ASP A 51 -14.29 -9.24 9.25
N ARG A 52 -15.00 -10.13 9.97
CA ARG A 52 -14.38 -11.14 10.84
C ARG A 52 -13.79 -12.27 10.01
N ASN A 53 -12.73 -11.96 9.27
CA ASN A 53 -12.02 -12.95 8.47
C ASN A 53 -10.82 -13.47 9.25
N ASP A 54 -10.67 -14.79 9.31
CA ASP A 54 -9.47 -15.41 9.85
C ASP A 54 -8.41 -15.44 8.73
N LEU A 55 -7.42 -14.58 8.88
CA LEU A 55 -6.26 -14.58 8.00
C LEU A 55 -5.38 -15.79 8.32
N LYS A 56 -5.26 -16.72 7.38
CA LYS A 56 -4.49 -17.97 7.57
C LYS A 56 -3.03 -17.82 7.14
N SER A 57 -2.79 -17.05 6.10
CA SER A 57 -1.45 -16.90 5.52
C SER A 57 -1.25 -15.53 4.90
N PHE A 58 0.01 -15.18 4.69
CA PHE A 58 0.41 -14.04 3.88
C PHE A 58 1.63 -14.37 3.04
N ARG A 59 1.83 -13.60 1.98
CA ARG A 59 2.98 -13.74 1.07
C ARG A 59 3.79 -12.46 1.04
N HIS A 60 5.09 -12.60 1.07
CA HIS A 60 6.05 -11.55 0.80
C HIS A 60 6.54 -11.73 -0.64
N VAL A 61 6.29 -10.76 -1.47
CA VAL A 61 6.47 -10.85 -2.92
C VAL A 61 7.49 -9.80 -3.37
N ASP A 62 8.43 -10.21 -4.18
CA ASP A 62 9.32 -9.32 -4.90
C ASP A 62 8.49 -8.51 -5.91
N ALA A 63 8.49 -7.19 -5.76
CA ALA A 63 7.60 -6.31 -6.52
C ALA A 63 8.03 -6.17 -8.00
N GLU A 64 9.31 -6.38 -8.31
CA GLU A 64 9.84 -6.28 -9.67
C GLU A 64 9.59 -7.56 -10.47
N THR A 65 9.79 -8.71 -9.84
CA THR A 65 9.69 -10.01 -10.52
C THR A 65 8.36 -10.72 -10.33
N GLY A 66 7.57 -10.31 -9.32
CA GLY A 66 6.34 -10.98 -8.94
C GLY A 66 6.55 -12.32 -8.23
N ARG A 67 7.79 -12.69 -7.88
CA ARG A 67 8.10 -13.95 -7.22
C ARG A 67 7.78 -13.89 -5.73
N VAL A 68 7.18 -14.96 -5.21
CA VAL A 68 7.00 -15.14 -3.77
C VAL A 68 8.36 -15.47 -3.15
N VAL A 69 8.81 -14.59 -2.24
CA VAL A 69 10.08 -14.73 -1.50
C VAL A 69 9.86 -15.47 -0.20
N LEU A 70 8.71 -15.24 0.44
CA LEU A 70 8.34 -15.88 1.70
C LEU A 70 6.83 -16.08 1.72
N GLU A 71 6.38 -17.25 2.14
CA GLU A 71 4.99 -17.54 2.47
C GLU A 71 4.92 -18.05 3.90
N LYS A 72 4.02 -17.47 4.69
CA LYS A 72 3.83 -17.85 6.10
C LYS A 72 2.37 -18.10 6.42
N ASN A 73 2.15 -19.17 7.16
CA ASN A 73 0.86 -19.52 7.76
C ASN A 73 0.73 -19.04 9.21
N GLU A 74 1.76 -18.39 9.72
CA GLU A 74 1.80 -17.85 11.09
C GLU A 74 1.37 -16.38 11.06
N THR A 75 0.17 -16.13 11.53
CA THR A 75 -0.38 -14.79 11.74
C THR A 75 -0.73 -14.62 13.21
N VAL A 76 -0.33 -13.50 13.80
CA VAL A 76 -0.64 -13.21 15.20
C VAL A 76 -1.81 -12.25 15.26
N LYS A 77 -2.96 -12.76 15.73
CA LYS A 77 -4.15 -11.93 15.93
C LYS A 77 -3.90 -10.89 17.02
N THR A 78 -4.30 -9.66 16.77
CA THR A 78 -4.16 -8.54 17.71
C THR A 78 -5.52 -7.95 18.05
N VAL A 79 -5.53 -7.02 19.01
CA VAL A 79 -6.75 -6.29 19.35
C VAL A 79 -7.21 -5.49 18.12
N PRO A 80 -8.48 -5.63 17.72
CA PRO A 80 -9.02 -4.84 16.61
C PRO A 80 -8.99 -3.34 16.91
N LEU A 81 -8.79 -2.56 15.87
CA LEU A 81 -8.85 -1.10 15.90
C LEU A 81 -10.04 -0.65 15.04
N GLU A 82 -11.04 -0.05 15.66
CA GLU A 82 -12.21 0.44 14.92
C GLU A 82 -11.82 1.35 13.74
N PRO A 83 -12.46 1.22 12.60
CA PRO A 83 -13.65 0.41 12.26
C PRO A 83 -13.35 -1.03 11.81
N PHE A 84 -12.14 -1.54 12.05
CA PHE A 84 -11.74 -2.89 11.66
C PHE A 84 -12.08 -3.89 12.76
N THR A 85 -12.56 -5.07 12.37
CA THR A 85 -12.94 -6.16 13.30
C THR A 85 -11.89 -7.27 13.35
N SER A 86 -10.97 -7.29 12.38
CA SER A 86 -9.89 -8.26 12.28
C SER A 86 -8.56 -7.53 12.12
N CYS A 87 -7.61 -7.78 13.02
CA CYS A 87 -6.25 -7.24 12.94
C CYS A 87 -5.23 -8.35 13.19
N TYR A 88 -4.20 -8.41 12.34
CA TYR A 88 -3.14 -9.42 12.42
C TYR A 88 -1.78 -8.77 12.21
N ARG A 89 -0.80 -9.19 13.01
CA ARG A 89 0.62 -8.87 12.80
C ARG A 89 1.25 -9.93 11.90
N LEU A 90 1.94 -9.48 10.87
CA LEU A 90 2.58 -10.29 9.85
C LEU A 90 4.08 -10.05 9.93
N SER A 91 4.81 -10.97 10.56
CA SER A 91 6.26 -10.86 10.73
C SER A 91 6.98 -11.47 9.53
N PHE A 92 7.89 -10.69 8.93
CA PHE A 92 8.79 -11.12 7.83
C PHE A 92 10.24 -10.73 8.09
N THR A 93 10.63 -10.71 9.36
CA THR A 93 11.97 -10.32 9.84
C THR A 93 13.10 -11.12 9.22
N GLU A 94 12.86 -12.36 8.81
CA GLU A 94 13.83 -13.23 8.17
C GLU A 94 14.22 -12.83 6.75
N VAL A 95 13.41 -12.01 6.06
CA VAL A 95 13.76 -11.48 4.74
C VAL A 95 14.80 -10.38 4.90
N LYS A 96 16.05 -10.70 4.58
CA LYS A 96 17.20 -9.79 4.73
C LYS A 96 17.75 -9.30 3.39
N LYS A 97 17.34 -9.94 2.29
CA LYS A 97 17.82 -9.56 0.96
C LYS A 97 17.28 -8.17 0.62
N GLU A 98 18.16 -7.31 0.15
CA GLU A 98 17.79 -6.00 -0.37
C GLU A 98 16.96 -6.12 -1.63
N GLY A 99 16.01 -5.19 -1.81
CA GLY A 99 15.10 -5.17 -2.95
C GLY A 99 13.82 -4.38 -2.70
N LEU A 100 12.96 -4.39 -3.70
CA LEU A 100 11.62 -3.80 -3.66
C LEU A 100 10.59 -4.91 -3.46
N TYR A 101 9.71 -4.73 -2.49
CA TYR A 101 8.81 -5.79 -2.04
C TYR A 101 7.39 -5.28 -1.76
N ARG A 102 6.44 -6.21 -1.70
CA ARG A 102 5.09 -5.99 -1.19
C ARG A 102 4.61 -7.18 -0.38
N ILE A 103 3.64 -6.94 0.49
CA ILE A 103 2.94 -7.99 1.26
C ILE A 103 1.56 -8.19 0.66
N GLU A 104 1.21 -9.44 0.40
CA GLU A 104 -0.12 -9.87 -0.03
C GLU A 104 -0.75 -10.70 1.08
N ALA A 105 -1.93 -10.29 1.57
CA ALA A 105 -2.65 -10.97 2.64
C ALA A 105 -4.16 -10.87 2.40
N GLY A 106 -4.85 -11.99 2.38
CA GLY A 106 -6.25 -12.04 1.98
C GLY A 106 -6.46 -11.44 0.58
N LYS A 107 -7.30 -10.42 0.48
CA LYS A 107 -7.53 -9.64 -0.75
C LYS A 107 -6.72 -8.34 -0.79
N ALA A 108 -6.01 -8.03 0.31
CA ALA A 108 -5.24 -6.81 0.44
C ALA A 108 -3.81 -6.98 -0.06
N VAL A 109 -3.30 -5.93 -0.67
CA VAL A 109 -1.90 -5.79 -1.07
C VAL A 109 -1.36 -4.51 -0.45
N SER A 110 -0.17 -4.58 0.14
CA SER A 110 0.49 -3.39 0.66
C SER A 110 0.99 -2.47 -0.47
N PRO A 111 1.28 -1.19 -0.17
CA PRO A 111 2.20 -0.43 -1.00
C PRO A 111 3.54 -1.14 -1.12
N ASP A 112 4.28 -0.87 -2.21
CA ASP A 112 5.64 -1.34 -2.36
C ASP A 112 6.55 -0.65 -1.34
N PHE A 113 7.53 -1.39 -0.82
CA PHE A 113 8.51 -0.89 0.15
C PHE A 113 9.89 -1.47 -0.11
N ARG A 114 10.93 -0.75 0.30
CA ARG A 114 12.31 -1.18 0.15
C ARG A 114 12.84 -1.90 1.39
N ILE A 115 13.66 -2.90 1.17
CA ILE A 115 14.63 -3.40 2.15
C ILE A 115 16.00 -3.00 1.64
N ALA A 116 16.70 -2.12 2.35
CA ALA A 116 18.05 -1.67 2.01
C ALA A 116 18.70 -0.98 3.21
N ASP A 117 20.03 -0.92 3.25
CA ASP A 117 20.72 -0.30 4.38
C ASP A 117 20.52 1.22 4.44
N ASP A 118 20.27 1.86 3.29
CA ASP A 118 20.13 3.31 3.13
C ASP A 118 18.69 3.85 3.26
N VAL A 119 17.71 3.02 3.62
CA VAL A 119 16.27 3.41 3.61
C VAL A 119 15.93 4.63 4.47
N TYR A 120 16.75 4.94 5.47
CA TYR A 120 16.55 6.08 6.36
C TYR A 120 17.48 7.26 6.05
N GLU A 121 18.28 7.16 4.99
CA GLU A 121 19.15 8.25 4.57
C GLU A 121 18.34 9.48 4.16
N GLY A 122 18.76 10.66 4.62
CA GLY A 122 18.04 11.92 4.38
C GLY A 122 16.74 12.11 5.17
N THR A 123 16.24 11.09 5.88
CA THR A 123 14.96 11.18 6.63
C THR A 123 15.05 12.23 7.76
N ALA A 124 16.19 12.36 8.42
CA ALA A 124 16.39 13.35 9.48
C ALA A 124 16.31 14.78 8.93
N ASP A 125 16.88 15.05 7.76
CA ASP A 125 16.85 16.36 7.11
C ASP A 125 15.43 16.72 6.66
N PHE A 126 14.68 15.73 6.15
CA PHE A 126 13.27 15.91 5.82
C PHE A 126 12.44 16.27 7.06
N LEU A 127 12.63 15.56 8.17
CA LEU A 127 11.95 15.86 9.44
C LEU A 127 12.32 17.24 9.98
N LEU A 128 13.59 17.64 9.92
CA LEU A 128 14.04 18.97 10.30
C LEU A 128 13.39 20.06 9.44
N THR A 129 13.23 19.81 8.14
CA THR A 129 12.54 20.73 7.23
C THR A 129 11.07 20.88 7.63
N TYR A 130 10.39 19.78 7.92
CA TYR A 130 9.00 19.81 8.42
C TYR A 130 8.89 20.58 9.74
N MET A 131 9.78 20.33 10.72
CA MET A 131 9.79 21.03 11.99
C MET A 131 10.04 22.53 11.83
N ARG A 132 10.91 22.94 10.89
CA ARG A 132 11.15 24.34 10.56
C ARG A 132 9.90 25.02 10.00
N GLN A 133 9.12 24.32 9.17
CA GLN A 133 7.86 24.84 8.62
C GLN A 133 6.76 25.01 9.68
N GLN A 134 6.82 24.23 10.77
CA GLN A 134 5.86 24.32 11.88
C GLN A 134 6.20 25.42 12.91
N ARG A 135 7.36 26.06 12.81
CA ARG A 135 7.76 27.13 13.73
C ARG A 135 6.97 28.41 13.45
N CYS A 136 6.54 29.07 14.53
CA CYS A 136 5.99 30.43 14.44
C CYS A 136 7.06 31.43 13.98
N GLY A 137 6.64 32.49 13.30
CA GLY A 137 7.50 33.51 12.75
C GLY A 137 7.75 33.33 11.24
N PHE A 138 8.81 33.99 10.74
CA PHE A 138 9.12 33.94 9.31
C PHE A 138 9.56 32.55 8.86
N ASN A 139 8.86 32.02 7.86
CA ASN A 139 9.18 30.75 7.21
C ASN A 139 9.86 31.02 5.86
N PRO A 140 11.18 30.77 5.73
CA PRO A 140 11.92 31.09 4.52
C PRO A 140 11.52 30.22 3.30
N TRP A 141 10.86 29.08 3.52
CA TRP A 141 10.41 28.20 2.44
C TRP A 141 9.11 28.69 1.82
N LEU A 142 8.22 29.21 2.64
CA LEU A 142 6.97 29.80 2.19
C LEU A 142 7.09 31.28 1.89
N ASN A 143 8.22 31.90 2.26
CA ASN A 143 8.46 33.33 2.20
C ASN A 143 7.33 34.13 2.87
N ASP A 144 6.83 33.62 3.99
CA ASP A 144 5.69 34.17 4.72
C ASP A 144 5.89 33.99 6.22
N SER A 145 5.14 34.76 7.00
CA SER A 145 5.14 34.67 8.47
C SER A 145 3.81 34.11 8.95
N CYS A 146 3.85 33.08 9.81
CA CYS A 146 2.68 32.55 10.49
C CYS A 146 2.69 32.98 11.97
N HIS A 147 1.51 33.28 12.50
CA HIS A 147 1.30 33.65 13.91
C HIS A 147 2.15 34.84 14.35
N VAL A 148 1.98 35.97 13.68
CA VAL A 148 2.57 37.28 14.05
C VAL A 148 1.63 38.00 14.99
#